data_40df0b56a6c838d0be6c3e0d9c686990
#
_entry.id   40df0b56a6c838d0be6c3e0d9c686990
#
_cell.length_a   1.000
_cell.length_b   1.000
_cell.length_c   1.000
_cell.angle_alpha   90.00
_cell.angle_beta   90.00
_cell.angle_gamma   90.00
#
_symmetry.space_group_name_H-M   'P 1'
#
loop_
_entity.id
_entity.type
_entity.pdbx_description
1 polymer ?
#
loop_
_entity_poly.entity_id
_entity_poly.type
_entity_poly.pdbx_seq_one_letter_code
_entity_poly.pdbx_strand_id
1 'polypeptide(L)'
;MGIFIGLIIAVGCMLGGFVAMGGHLIVIWQPWEFVIIGGIAAGTFVIANPMKTVVDSGRATLEAITNKVPNRKDYLALLGLLHAIMRELKTKPRNEVETHFDDPANSEIFKAYPDVAKNQDLVLFICDYARLILIGNARSHEIEALMEEEIGTQRKTSLKPYAAITTVAEALPALGIVAAVLGIVKAMGALDQSPQILGGLIGAALVGTFVGIFASYGMLAPLAIKVKGTREKQGSVYVIVKQSLIAYMNGALPQVAIEHGRKGIASADRPTIDEVESATVPGAAAREAA
;
A
#
# COMPACT_ATOMS: atom_id res chain seq x y z
N MET A 1 6.34 -2.52 -12.39
CA MET A 1 6.71 -2.08 -13.76
C MET A 1 6.48 -0.59 -13.99
N GLY A 2 5.28 -0.01 -13.72
CA GLY A 2 4.99 1.40 -14.00
C GLY A 2 5.93 2.42 -13.35
N ILE A 3 6.39 2.21 -12.10
CA ILE A 3 7.33 3.11 -11.42
C ILE A 3 8.65 3.23 -12.20
N PHE A 4 9.22 2.11 -12.62
CA PHE A 4 10.50 2.11 -13.35
C PHE A 4 10.36 2.76 -14.72
N ILE A 5 9.28 2.47 -15.45
CA ILE A 5 9.01 3.08 -16.76
C ILE A 5 8.85 4.59 -16.59
N GLY A 6 8.04 5.04 -15.63
CA GLY A 6 7.84 6.47 -15.35
C GLY A 6 9.15 7.18 -14.97
N LEU A 7 9.99 6.56 -14.13
CA LEU A 7 11.27 7.12 -13.74
C LEU A 7 12.25 7.22 -14.93
N ILE A 8 12.31 6.19 -15.76
CA ILE A 8 13.15 6.20 -16.99
C ILE A 8 12.70 7.31 -17.93
N ILE A 9 11.40 7.49 -18.13
CA ILE A 9 10.87 8.57 -18.97
C ILE A 9 11.23 9.93 -18.35
N ALA A 10 10.97 10.14 -17.05
CA ALA A 10 11.22 11.42 -16.40
C ALA A 10 12.71 11.80 -16.43
N VAL A 11 13.60 10.87 -16.04
CA VAL A 11 15.05 11.09 -16.04
C VAL A 11 15.57 11.20 -17.47
N GLY A 12 15.10 10.35 -18.38
CA GLY A 12 15.52 10.33 -19.79
C GLY A 12 15.16 11.63 -20.51
N CYS A 13 13.93 12.12 -20.37
CA CYS A 13 13.50 13.40 -20.95
C CYS A 13 14.27 14.58 -20.36
N MET A 14 14.50 14.57 -19.04
CA MET A 14 15.22 15.62 -18.34
C MET A 14 16.69 15.69 -18.79
N LEU A 15 17.42 14.57 -18.72
CA LEU A 15 18.82 14.54 -19.11
C LEU A 15 19.01 14.70 -20.63
N GLY A 16 18.15 14.05 -21.42
CA GLY A 16 18.17 14.16 -22.88
C GLY A 16 17.90 15.59 -23.35
N GLY A 17 16.92 16.27 -22.76
CA GLY A 17 16.62 17.67 -23.04
C GLY A 17 17.78 18.60 -22.68
N PHE A 18 18.40 18.36 -21.50
CA PHE A 18 19.57 19.14 -21.07
C PHE A 18 20.76 18.98 -22.04
N VAL A 19 21.06 17.77 -22.49
CA VAL A 19 22.12 17.51 -23.46
C VAL A 19 21.78 18.13 -24.83
N ALA A 20 20.52 18.04 -25.31
CA ALA A 20 20.09 18.64 -26.53
C ALA A 20 20.22 20.18 -26.55
N MET A 21 20.13 20.82 -25.38
CA MET A 21 20.41 22.24 -25.20
C MET A 21 21.91 22.59 -25.15
N GLY A 22 22.81 21.62 -25.31
CA GLY A 22 24.26 21.79 -25.17
C GLY A 22 24.82 21.69 -23.77
N GLY A 23 24.01 21.24 -22.82
CA GLY A 23 24.43 21.05 -21.42
C GLY A 23 25.35 19.83 -21.25
N HIS A 24 26.36 19.99 -20.37
CA HIS A 24 27.28 18.92 -20.02
C HIS A 24 26.82 18.18 -18.77
N LEU A 25 26.51 16.88 -18.86
CA LEU A 25 25.98 16.07 -17.74
C LEU A 25 26.88 16.08 -16.49
N ILE A 26 28.18 16.25 -16.65
CA ILE A 26 29.13 16.33 -15.55
C ILE A 26 28.82 17.48 -14.58
N VAL A 27 28.21 18.55 -15.06
CA VAL A 27 27.82 19.71 -14.22
C VAL A 27 26.70 19.34 -13.26
N ILE A 28 25.80 18.42 -13.67
CA ILE A 28 24.69 17.97 -12.80
C ILE A 28 25.19 16.99 -11.74
N TRP A 29 26.35 16.34 -11.97
CA TRP A 29 26.89 15.39 -11.01
C TRP A 29 27.59 16.11 -9.85
N GLN A 30 26.84 16.42 -8.79
CA GLN A 30 27.30 17.15 -7.60
C GLN A 30 27.10 16.27 -6.35
N PRO A 31 28.01 15.32 -6.04
CA PRO A 31 27.81 14.34 -4.98
C PRO A 31 27.57 14.96 -3.60
N TRP A 32 28.21 16.08 -3.30
CA TRP A 32 28.05 16.76 -2.01
C TRP A 32 26.67 17.39 -1.82
N GLU A 33 26.06 17.90 -2.89
CA GLU A 33 24.69 18.40 -2.89
C GLU A 33 23.69 17.26 -2.57
N PHE A 34 23.91 16.07 -3.17
CA PHE A 34 23.10 14.89 -2.87
C PHE A 34 23.25 14.45 -1.40
N VAL A 35 24.48 14.50 -0.83
CA VAL A 35 24.73 14.17 0.56
C VAL A 35 24.05 15.16 1.50
N ILE A 36 24.11 16.46 1.23
CA ILE A 36 23.48 17.50 2.04
C ILE A 36 21.97 17.30 2.03
N ILE A 37 21.35 17.28 0.85
CA ILE A 37 19.88 17.17 0.70
C ILE A 37 19.39 15.84 1.26
N GLY A 38 19.98 14.73 0.85
CA GLY A 38 19.57 13.40 1.27
C GLY A 38 19.84 13.14 2.76
N GLY A 39 20.97 13.62 3.28
CA GLY A 39 21.31 13.49 4.69
C GLY A 39 20.37 14.26 5.61
N ILE A 40 20.05 15.52 5.27
CA ILE A 40 19.08 16.31 6.04
C ILE A 40 17.69 15.66 5.93
N ALA A 41 17.27 15.25 4.73
CA ALA A 41 15.98 14.59 4.52
C ALA A 41 15.86 13.29 5.35
N ALA A 42 16.90 12.45 5.37
CA ALA A 42 16.93 11.24 6.17
C ALA A 42 16.90 11.55 7.68
N GLY A 43 17.69 12.52 8.12
CA GLY A 43 17.72 12.96 9.53
C GLY A 43 16.37 13.48 10.00
N THR A 44 15.76 14.38 9.25
CA THR A 44 14.44 14.94 9.58
C THR A 44 13.33 13.87 9.52
N PHE A 45 13.42 12.92 8.60
CA PHE A 45 12.51 11.79 8.53
C PHE A 45 12.54 10.94 9.80
N VAL A 46 13.72 10.63 10.31
CA VAL A 46 13.90 9.85 11.55
C VAL A 46 13.45 10.65 12.79
N ILE A 47 13.74 11.96 12.83
CA ILE A 47 13.30 12.82 13.94
C ILE A 47 11.77 12.91 14.00
N ALA A 48 11.10 13.02 12.84
CA ALA A 48 9.67 13.27 12.76
C ALA A 48 8.81 12.00 12.99
N ASN A 49 9.39 10.80 12.86
CA ASN A 49 8.64 9.56 12.86
C ASN A 49 9.12 8.55 13.90
N PRO A 50 8.19 7.83 14.57
CA PRO A 50 8.58 6.66 15.38
C PRO A 50 9.31 5.62 14.53
N MET A 51 10.28 4.92 15.11
CA MET A 51 11.11 3.92 14.40
C MET A 51 10.28 2.84 13.70
N LYS A 52 9.14 2.46 14.28
CA LYS A 52 8.18 1.54 13.64
C LYS A 52 7.69 2.08 12.29
N THR A 53 7.36 3.38 12.20
CA THR A 53 6.93 4.04 10.96
C THR A 53 8.06 4.14 9.96
N VAL A 54 9.30 4.41 10.41
CA VAL A 54 10.49 4.45 9.55
C VAL A 54 10.70 3.10 8.86
N VAL A 55 10.69 2.01 9.62
CA VAL A 55 10.84 0.65 9.08
C VAL A 55 9.66 0.28 8.16
N ASP A 56 8.43 0.58 8.58
CA ASP A 56 7.24 0.29 7.76
C ASP A 56 7.22 1.12 6.47
N SER A 57 7.77 2.33 6.45
CA SER A 57 7.92 3.14 5.22
C SER A 57 8.83 2.47 4.19
N GLY A 58 9.94 1.87 4.63
CA GLY A 58 10.80 1.05 3.77
C GLY A 58 10.06 -0.16 3.21
N ARG A 59 9.33 -0.89 4.07
CA ARG A 59 8.51 -2.05 3.67
C ARG A 59 7.40 -1.65 2.70
N ALA A 60 6.65 -0.58 3.01
CA ALA A 60 5.57 -0.08 2.16
C ALA A 60 6.07 0.37 0.78
N THR A 61 7.25 0.98 0.73
CA THR A 61 7.92 1.33 -0.53
C THR A 61 8.24 0.09 -1.36
N LEU A 62 8.81 -0.95 -0.75
CA LEU A 62 9.09 -2.22 -1.43
C LEU A 62 7.81 -2.91 -1.93
N GLU A 63 6.74 -2.91 -1.12
CA GLU A 63 5.44 -3.45 -1.52
C GLU A 63 4.83 -2.67 -2.70
N ALA A 64 4.98 -1.35 -2.73
CA ALA A 64 4.54 -0.51 -3.84
C ALA A 64 5.33 -0.76 -5.13
N ILE A 65 6.67 -0.95 -5.02
CA ILE A 65 7.55 -1.25 -6.14
C ILE A 65 7.23 -2.63 -6.72
N THR A 66 7.07 -3.64 -5.86
CA THR A 66 6.75 -5.02 -6.25
C THR A 66 5.28 -5.21 -6.61
N ASN A 67 4.45 -4.19 -6.45
CA ASN A 67 3.00 -4.22 -6.66
C ASN A 67 2.31 -5.36 -5.90
N LYS A 68 2.68 -5.50 -4.61
CA LYS A 68 2.12 -6.52 -3.72
C LYS A 68 0.71 -6.12 -3.27
N VAL A 69 -0.26 -6.38 -4.12
CA VAL A 69 -1.69 -6.09 -3.90
C VAL A 69 -2.53 -7.34 -4.14
N PRO A 70 -3.69 -7.48 -3.48
CA PRO A 70 -4.62 -8.56 -3.79
C PRO A 70 -5.02 -8.54 -5.25
N ASN A 71 -5.02 -9.69 -5.86
CA ASN A 71 -5.45 -9.91 -7.25
C ASN A 71 -6.77 -10.70 -7.29
N ARG A 72 -7.28 -10.97 -8.50
CA ARG A 72 -8.55 -11.67 -8.70
C ARG A 72 -8.61 -13.04 -8.01
N LYS A 73 -7.48 -13.78 -7.98
CA LYS A 73 -7.40 -15.10 -7.32
C LYS A 73 -7.48 -14.97 -5.80
N ASP A 74 -6.83 -13.94 -5.24
CA ASP A 74 -6.86 -13.69 -3.80
C ASP A 74 -8.28 -13.33 -3.33
N TYR A 75 -8.99 -12.51 -4.11
CA TYR A 75 -10.40 -12.20 -3.83
C TYR A 75 -11.30 -13.42 -3.95
N LEU A 76 -11.06 -14.28 -4.94
CA LEU A 76 -11.83 -15.51 -5.12
C LEU A 76 -11.61 -16.46 -3.93
N ALA A 77 -10.37 -16.62 -3.49
CA ALA A 77 -10.04 -17.42 -2.31
C ALA A 77 -10.70 -16.87 -1.04
N LEU A 78 -10.71 -15.54 -0.85
CA LEU A 78 -11.36 -14.89 0.27
C LEU A 78 -12.89 -15.12 0.26
N LEU A 79 -13.55 -14.94 -0.89
CA LEU A 79 -14.99 -15.17 -1.02
C LEU A 79 -15.33 -16.65 -0.78
N GLY A 80 -14.49 -17.57 -1.26
CA GLY A 80 -14.62 -19.00 -1.01
C GLY A 80 -14.52 -19.35 0.48
N LEU A 81 -13.53 -18.80 1.18
CA LEU A 81 -13.36 -18.97 2.63
C LEU A 81 -14.58 -18.43 3.40
N LEU A 82 -15.04 -17.22 3.08
CA LEU A 82 -16.20 -16.61 3.73
C LEU A 82 -17.46 -17.43 3.50
N HIS A 83 -17.66 -17.94 2.27
CA HIS A 83 -18.77 -18.84 1.98
C HIS A 83 -18.71 -20.11 2.82
N ALA A 84 -17.53 -20.75 2.92
CA ALA A 84 -17.32 -21.95 3.72
C ALA A 84 -17.64 -21.71 5.21
N ILE A 85 -17.13 -20.60 5.78
CA ILE A 85 -17.41 -20.21 7.16
C ILE A 85 -18.91 -19.99 7.38
N MET A 86 -19.58 -19.22 6.54
CA MET A 86 -21.03 -18.94 6.69
C MET A 86 -21.88 -20.20 6.52
N ARG A 87 -21.45 -21.13 5.66
CA ARG A 87 -22.10 -22.43 5.52
C ARG A 87 -21.98 -23.28 6.79
N GLU A 88 -20.80 -23.33 7.39
CA GLU A 88 -20.57 -24.04 8.67
C GLU A 88 -21.40 -23.40 9.80
N LEU A 89 -21.37 -22.08 9.92
CA LEU A 89 -22.19 -21.34 10.89
C LEU A 89 -23.69 -21.63 10.77
N LYS A 90 -24.17 -21.96 9.56
CA LYS A 90 -25.57 -22.25 9.29
C LYS A 90 -25.95 -23.71 9.53
N THR A 91 -25.04 -24.65 9.30
CA THR A 91 -25.37 -26.08 9.21
C THR A 91 -24.85 -26.91 10.38
N LYS A 92 -23.82 -26.43 11.11
CA LYS A 92 -23.19 -27.18 12.19
C LYS A 92 -23.50 -26.59 13.57
N PRO A 93 -23.46 -27.42 14.62
CA PRO A 93 -23.62 -26.95 15.98
C PRO A 93 -22.44 -26.05 16.40
N ARG A 94 -22.74 -25.11 17.30
CA ARG A 94 -21.80 -24.06 17.73
C ARG A 94 -20.44 -24.59 18.17
N ASN A 95 -20.42 -25.64 18.98
CA ASN A 95 -19.18 -26.22 19.55
C ASN A 95 -18.23 -26.79 18.46
N GLU A 96 -18.76 -27.24 17.33
CA GLU A 96 -17.93 -27.72 16.23
C GLU A 96 -17.30 -26.55 15.45
N VAL A 97 -18.10 -25.51 15.18
CA VAL A 97 -17.66 -24.35 14.42
C VAL A 97 -16.65 -23.50 15.19
N GLU A 98 -16.79 -23.41 16.53
CA GLU A 98 -15.91 -22.66 17.42
C GLU A 98 -14.45 -23.15 17.32
N THR A 99 -14.24 -24.46 17.19
CA THR A 99 -12.90 -25.06 17.07
C THR A 99 -12.11 -24.54 15.87
N HIS A 100 -12.80 -24.18 14.78
CA HIS A 100 -12.16 -23.61 13.59
C HIS A 100 -11.59 -22.21 13.82
N PHE A 101 -12.20 -21.45 14.74
CA PHE A 101 -11.75 -20.10 15.07
C PHE A 101 -10.75 -20.07 16.22
N ASP A 102 -10.75 -21.08 17.09
CA ASP A 102 -9.80 -21.20 18.19
C ASP A 102 -8.41 -21.61 17.73
N ASP A 103 -8.35 -22.48 16.72
CA ASP A 103 -7.10 -22.89 16.09
C ASP A 103 -7.22 -22.82 14.55
N PRO A 104 -7.16 -21.61 13.96
CA PRO A 104 -7.27 -21.44 12.52
C PRO A 104 -6.14 -22.12 11.75
N ALA A 105 -4.96 -22.28 12.36
CA ALA A 105 -3.80 -22.91 11.71
C ALA A 105 -4.03 -24.41 11.46
N ASN A 106 -4.78 -25.08 12.33
CA ASN A 106 -5.13 -26.49 12.21
C ASN A 106 -6.51 -26.74 11.59
N SER A 107 -7.31 -25.69 11.39
CA SER A 107 -8.64 -25.76 10.81
C SER A 107 -8.60 -26.20 9.33
N GLU A 108 -9.41 -27.20 8.98
CA GLU A 108 -9.55 -27.65 7.59
C GLU A 108 -10.10 -26.55 6.66
N ILE A 109 -10.98 -25.67 7.19
CA ILE A 109 -11.55 -24.56 6.43
C ILE A 109 -10.44 -23.60 6.00
N PHE A 110 -9.58 -23.16 6.93
CA PHE A 110 -8.48 -22.25 6.61
C PHE A 110 -7.38 -22.90 5.79
N LYS A 111 -7.10 -24.20 6.01
CA LYS A 111 -6.13 -24.97 5.19
C LYS A 111 -6.55 -25.10 3.73
N ALA A 112 -7.85 -25.09 3.44
CA ALA A 112 -8.34 -25.10 2.06
C ALA A 112 -8.04 -23.79 1.30
N TYR A 113 -7.75 -22.67 2.03
CA TYR A 113 -7.46 -21.36 1.44
C TYR A 113 -6.11 -20.82 1.93
N PRO A 114 -4.99 -21.43 1.57
CA PRO A 114 -3.67 -21.11 2.13
C PRO A 114 -3.22 -19.69 1.82
N ASP A 115 -3.66 -19.09 0.72
CA ASP A 115 -3.30 -17.72 0.37
C ASP A 115 -3.96 -16.69 1.29
N VAL A 116 -5.17 -16.94 1.77
CA VAL A 116 -5.80 -16.13 2.82
C VAL A 116 -5.17 -16.41 4.18
N ALA A 117 -4.89 -17.67 4.49
CA ALA A 117 -4.29 -18.09 5.76
C ALA A 117 -2.89 -17.51 6.02
N LYS A 118 -2.14 -17.12 4.99
CA LYS A 118 -0.85 -16.41 5.11
C LYS A 118 -0.99 -15.01 5.72
N ASN A 119 -2.15 -14.39 5.59
CA ASN A 119 -2.42 -13.06 6.16
C ASN A 119 -3.02 -13.22 7.56
N GLN A 120 -2.15 -13.32 8.56
CA GLN A 120 -2.56 -13.56 9.95
C GLN A 120 -3.49 -12.48 10.49
N ASP A 121 -3.27 -11.21 10.14
CA ASP A 121 -4.14 -10.10 10.58
C ASP A 121 -5.56 -10.26 10.02
N LEU A 122 -5.69 -10.67 8.75
CA LEU A 122 -6.99 -10.92 8.13
C LEU A 122 -7.68 -12.15 8.73
N VAL A 123 -6.92 -13.23 8.99
CA VAL A 123 -7.45 -14.43 9.65
C VAL A 123 -7.98 -14.08 11.03
N LEU A 124 -7.22 -13.32 11.82
CA LEU A 124 -7.62 -12.89 13.16
C LEU A 124 -8.92 -12.07 13.09
N PHE A 125 -8.97 -11.08 12.21
CA PHE A 125 -10.16 -10.28 11.97
C PHE A 125 -11.39 -11.14 11.64
N ILE A 126 -11.26 -12.12 10.73
CA ILE A 126 -12.34 -13.03 10.37
C ILE A 126 -12.79 -13.87 11.58
N CYS A 127 -11.84 -14.44 12.33
CA CYS A 127 -12.13 -15.28 13.48
C CYS A 127 -12.82 -14.51 14.59
N ASP A 128 -12.37 -13.30 14.92
CA ASP A 128 -12.95 -12.49 15.99
C ASP A 128 -14.40 -12.15 15.73
N TYR A 129 -14.71 -11.70 14.50
CA TYR A 129 -16.09 -11.38 14.12
C TYR A 129 -16.96 -12.63 13.92
N ALA A 130 -16.40 -13.72 13.41
CA ALA A 130 -17.13 -14.99 13.32
C ALA A 130 -17.51 -15.55 14.71
N ARG A 131 -16.63 -15.39 15.72
CA ARG A 131 -16.94 -15.73 17.12
C ARG A 131 -18.07 -14.87 17.68
N LEU A 132 -18.05 -13.54 17.44
CA LEU A 132 -19.13 -12.66 17.90
C LEU A 132 -20.47 -13.03 17.27
N ILE A 133 -20.48 -13.40 15.98
CA ILE A 133 -21.67 -13.90 15.28
C ILE A 133 -22.14 -15.23 15.90
N LEU A 134 -21.22 -16.13 16.21
CA LEU A 134 -21.52 -17.43 16.81
C LEU A 134 -22.12 -17.32 18.22
N ILE A 135 -21.71 -16.31 19.01
CA ILE A 135 -22.28 -16.01 20.32
C ILE A 135 -23.77 -15.63 20.21
N GLY A 136 -24.16 -14.97 19.13
CA GLY A 136 -25.57 -14.77 18.77
C GLY A 136 -26.31 -13.66 19.52
N ASN A 137 -25.64 -12.92 20.44
CA ASN A 137 -26.26 -11.89 21.25
C ASN A 137 -26.12 -10.47 20.72
N ALA A 138 -25.25 -10.26 19.71
CA ALA A 138 -24.99 -8.94 19.15
C ALA A 138 -25.87 -8.69 17.92
N ARG A 139 -26.38 -7.47 17.80
CA ARG A 139 -27.16 -7.03 16.66
C ARG A 139 -26.24 -6.69 15.48
N SER A 140 -26.70 -6.89 14.26
CA SER A 140 -25.89 -6.69 13.05
C SER A 140 -25.27 -5.28 12.97
N HIS A 141 -26.01 -4.24 13.37
CA HIS A 141 -25.51 -2.86 13.36
C HIS A 141 -24.43 -2.58 14.42
N GLU A 142 -24.44 -3.32 15.54
CA GLU A 142 -23.40 -3.22 16.57
C GLU A 142 -22.09 -3.83 16.08
N ILE A 143 -22.16 -5.01 15.45
CA ILE A 143 -21.00 -5.65 14.82
C ILE A 143 -20.48 -4.81 13.65
N GLU A 144 -21.37 -4.25 12.84
CA GLU A 144 -20.99 -3.37 11.73
C GLU A 144 -20.21 -2.15 12.22
N ALA A 145 -20.68 -1.48 13.28
CA ALA A 145 -20.01 -0.34 13.88
C ALA A 145 -18.60 -0.70 14.41
N LEU A 146 -18.46 -1.85 15.08
CA LEU A 146 -17.16 -2.35 15.55
C LEU A 146 -16.20 -2.63 14.38
N MET A 147 -16.68 -3.31 13.35
CA MET A 147 -15.87 -3.58 12.15
C MET A 147 -15.43 -2.29 11.45
N GLU A 148 -16.30 -1.29 11.36
CA GLU A 148 -15.97 0.01 10.76
C GLU A 148 -14.91 0.76 11.55
N GLU A 149 -14.99 0.76 12.89
CA GLU A 149 -14.01 1.38 13.75
C GLU A 149 -12.63 0.72 13.61
N GLU A 150 -12.58 -0.63 13.62
CA GLU A 150 -11.35 -1.38 13.44
C GLU A 150 -10.74 -1.16 12.06
N ILE A 151 -11.55 -1.27 10.98
CA ILE A 151 -11.11 -0.99 9.60
C ILE A 151 -10.59 0.45 9.48
N GLY A 152 -11.28 1.42 10.09
CA GLY A 152 -10.85 2.81 10.13
C GLY A 152 -9.51 3.01 10.83
N THR A 153 -9.31 2.35 11.96
CA THR A 153 -8.05 2.38 12.74
C THR A 153 -6.91 1.72 11.97
N GLN A 154 -7.17 0.56 11.38
CA GLN A 154 -6.21 -0.15 10.55
C GLN A 154 -5.81 0.68 9.32
N ARG A 155 -6.78 1.30 8.63
CA ARG A 155 -6.52 2.20 7.50
C ARG A 155 -5.64 3.39 7.90
N LYS A 156 -5.96 4.07 9.01
CA LYS A 156 -5.14 5.17 9.54
C LYS A 156 -3.70 4.72 9.82
N THR A 157 -3.54 3.54 10.41
CA THR A 157 -2.23 2.98 10.73
C THR A 157 -1.45 2.58 9.48
N SER A 158 -2.08 1.90 8.53
CA SER A 158 -1.45 1.45 7.28
C SER A 158 -1.04 2.59 6.35
N LEU A 159 -1.65 3.78 6.48
CA LEU A 159 -1.33 4.96 5.69
C LEU A 159 -0.27 5.88 6.35
N LYS A 160 0.24 5.57 7.55
CA LYS A 160 1.34 6.34 8.17
C LYS A 160 2.59 6.44 7.28
N PRO A 161 3.05 5.37 6.61
CA PRO A 161 4.15 5.44 5.66
C PRO A 161 3.93 6.44 4.53
N TYR A 162 2.72 6.46 3.97
CA TYR A 162 2.36 7.44 2.94
C TYR A 162 2.53 8.88 3.47
N ALA A 163 1.96 9.19 4.64
CA ALA A 163 2.06 10.52 5.22
C ALA A 163 3.53 10.90 5.51
N ALA A 164 4.31 9.97 6.07
CA ALA A 164 5.73 10.19 6.37
C ALA A 164 6.56 10.47 5.11
N ILE A 165 6.38 9.68 4.03
CA ILE A 165 7.09 9.89 2.76
C ILE A 165 6.65 11.21 2.11
N THR A 166 5.35 11.56 2.18
CA THR A 166 4.82 12.82 1.64
C THR A 166 5.46 14.02 2.33
N THR A 167 5.57 14.01 3.66
CA THR A 167 6.23 15.08 4.42
C THR A 167 7.68 15.30 3.98
N VAL A 168 8.42 14.21 3.72
CA VAL A 168 9.79 14.31 3.19
C VAL A 168 9.78 14.87 1.78
N ALA A 169 8.90 14.40 0.91
CA ALA A 169 8.79 14.89 -0.46
C ALA A 169 8.53 16.41 -0.48
N GLU A 170 7.63 16.90 0.37
CA GLU A 170 7.32 18.33 0.51
C GLU A 170 8.48 19.16 1.06
N ALA A 171 9.35 18.58 1.89
CA ALA A 171 10.51 19.27 2.45
C ALA A 171 11.69 19.38 1.45
N LEU A 172 11.82 18.44 0.50
CA LEU A 172 12.98 18.37 -0.40
C LEU A 172 13.26 19.67 -1.19
N PRO A 173 12.27 20.40 -1.74
CA PRO A 173 12.55 21.67 -2.43
C PRO A 173 13.22 22.70 -1.51
N ALA A 174 12.77 22.81 -0.26
CA ALA A 174 13.38 23.70 0.73
C ALA A 174 14.80 23.24 1.10
N LEU A 175 15.04 21.93 1.21
CA LEU A 175 16.37 21.38 1.45
C LEU A 175 17.31 21.62 0.25
N GLY A 176 16.77 21.61 -0.97
CA GLY A 176 17.51 22.03 -2.17
C GLY A 176 17.94 23.48 -2.10
N ILE A 177 17.10 24.38 -1.58
CA ILE A 177 17.47 25.79 -1.36
C ILE A 177 18.58 25.89 -0.30
N VAL A 178 18.49 25.13 0.80
CA VAL A 178 19.54 25.10 1.82
C VAL A 178 20.89 24.70 1.21
N ALA A 179 20.91 23.66 0.39
CA ALA A 179 22.12 23.22 -0.31
C ALA A 179 22.65 24.33 -1.25
N ALA A 180 21.76 24.97 -2.02
CA ALA A 180 22.12 26.07 -2.91
C ALA A 180 22.72 27.25 -2.16
N VAL A 181 22.15 27.65 -1.01
CA VAL A 181 22.69 28.74 -0.19
C VAL A 181 24.10 28.39 0.32
N LEU A 182 24.34 27.18 0.79
CA LEU A 182 25.66 26.70 1.19
C LEU A 182 26.66 26.75 0.04
N GLY A 183 26.22 26.35 -1.18
CA GLY A 183 27.03 26.45 -2.40
C GLY A 183 27.38 27.90 -2.76
N ILE A 184 26.44 28.85 -2.61
CA ILE A 184 26.70 30.29 -2.83
C ILE A 184 27.66 30.85 -1.77
N VAL A 185 27.49 30.49 -0.49
CA VAL A 185 28.43 30.87 0.58
C VAL A 185 29.87 30.43 0.22
N LYS A 186 30.01 29.20 -0.29
CA LYS A 186 31.33 28.69 -0.77
C LYS A 186 31.83 29.50 -1.97
N ALA A 187 30.97 29.87 -2.92
CA ALA A 187 31.37 30.67 -4.09
C ALA A 187 31.81 32.08 -3.69
N MET A 188 31.15 32.71 -2.67
CA MET A 188 31.55 34.01 -2.15
C MET A 188 32.95 33.97 -1.50
N GLY A 189 33.40 32.85 -0.95
CA GLY A 189 34.73 32.65 -0.45
C GLY A 189 35.83 32.50 -1.54
N ALA A 190 35.42 32.47 -2.81
CA ALA A 190 36.31 32.29 -3.96
C ALA A 190 36.25 33.49 -4.95
N LEU A 191 35.80 34.66 -4.50
CA LEU A 191 35.64 35.86 -5.35
C LEU A 191 36.94 36.37 -5.98
N ASP A 192 38.09 36.05 -5.40
CA ASP A 192 39.41 36.39 -5.88
C ASP A 192 39.96 35.41 -6.93
N GLN A 193 39.21 34.33 -7.21
CA GLN A 193 39.58 33.31 -8.20
C GLN A 193 39.09 33.66 -9.61
N SER A 194 39.49 32.83 -10.60
CA SER A 194 39.09 33.07 -11.99
C SER A 194 37.53 32.98 -12.19
N PRO A 195 36.98 33.76 -13.16
CA PRO A 195 35.55 33.70 -13.48
C PRO A 195 35.03 32.30 -13.80
N GLN A 196 35.89 31.43 -14.35
CA GLN A 196 35.56 30.05 -14.70
C GLN A 196 35.34 29.22 -13.43
N ILE A 197 36.17 29.39 -12.41
CA ILE A 197 35.97 28.70 -11.12
C ILE A 197 34.73 29.20 -10.42
N LEU A 198 34.53 30.51 -10.37
CA LEU A 198 33.35 31.12 -9.76
C LEU A 198 32.07 30.65 -10.45
N GLY A 199 32.04 30.66 -11.78
CA GLY A 199 30.89 30.15 -12.58
C GLY A 199 30.59 28.68 -12.29
N GLY A 200 31.64 27.85 -12.13
CA GLY A 200 31.49 26.45 -11.74
C GLY A 200 30.87 26.26 -10.35
N LEU A 201 31.27 27.04 -9.36
CA LEU A 201 30.71 27.01 -8.00
C LEU A 201 29.24 27.46 -7.95
N ILE A 202 28.90 28.52 -8.70
CA ILE A 202 27.52 29.00 -8.80
C ILE A 202 26.65 27.96 -9.51
N GLY A 203 27.17 27.36 -10.61
CA GLY A 203 26.49 26.28 -11.32
C GLY A 203 26.19 25.08 -10.41
N ALA A 204 27.17 24.67 -9.61
CA ALA A 204 26.99 23.61 -8.63
C ALA A 204 25.88 23.93 -7.59
N ALA A 205 25.86 25.15 -7.06
CA ALA A 205 24.84 25.61 -6.12
C ALA A 205 23.41 25.52 -6.72
N LEU A 206 23.24 25.90 -7.99
CA LEU A 206 21.94 25.83 -8.68
C LEU A 206 21.47 24.38 -8.88
N VAL A 207 22.40 23.42 -9.02
CA VAL A 207 22.06 21.99 -9.10
C VAL A 207 21.42 21.51 -7.81
N GLY A 208 21.81 22.00 -6.64
CA GLY A 208 21.16 21.65 -5.36
C GLY A 208 19.65 21.96 -5.36
N THR A 209 19.26 23.15 -5.81
CA THR A 209 17.83 23.52 -5.93
C THR A 209 17.11 22.61 -6.92
N PHE A 210 17.70 22.39 -8.11
CA PHE A 210 17.14 21.52 -9.13
C PHE A 210 16.92 20.09 -8.60
N VAL A 211 17.93 19.51 -7.95
CA VAL A 211 17.88 18.15 -7.37
C VAL A 211 16.77 18.04 -6.32
N GLY A 212 16.68 19.03 -5.41
CA GLY A 212 15.63 19.05 -4.39
C GLY A 212 14.22 19.02 -4.99
N ILE A 213 13.97 19.86 -6.00
CA ILE A 213 12.69 19.91 -6.71
C ILE A 213 12.41 18.62 -7.48
N PHE A 214 13.39 18.11 -8.23
CA PHE A 214 13.22 16.89 -9.01
C PHE A 214 13.01 15.66 -8.12
N ALA A 215 13.79 15.50 -7.04
CA ALA A 215 13.60 14.42 -6.09
C ALA A 215 12.22 14.45 -5.42
N SER A 216 11.69 15.64 -5.14
CA SER A 216 10.34 15.82 -4.61
C SER A 216 9.28 15.37 -5.61
N TYR A 217 9.10 16.15 -6.68
CA TYR A 217 7.96 16.01 -7.60
C TYR A 217 8.15 14.93 -8.65
N GLY A 218 9.39 14.65 -9.05
CA GLY A 218 9.72 13.62 -10.04
C GLY A 218 9.83 12.21 -9.47
N MET A 219 10.08 12.08 -8.15
CA MET A 219 10.36 10.77 -7.54
C MET A 219 9.51 10.49 -6.29
N LEU A 220 9.72 11.21 -5.18
CA LEU A 220 9.11 10.86 -3.89
C LEU A 220 7.60 11.07 -3.84
N ALA A 221 7.08 12.16 -4.38
CA ALA A 221 5.64 12.40 -4.37
C ALA A 221 4.86 11.36 -5.18
N PRO A 222 5.24 10.99 -6.43
CA PRO A 222 4.60 9.89 -7.13
C PRO A 222 4.73 8.55 -6.42
N LEU A 223 5.89 8.29 -5.78
CA LEU A 223 6.11 7.07 -5.00
C LEU A 223 5.18 7.02 -3.78
N ALA A 224 5.01 8.12 -3.05
CA ALA A 224 4.08 8.22 -1.93
C ALA A 224 2.65 7.90 -2.35
N ILE A 225 2.18 8.45 -3.47
CA ILE A 225 0.85 8.17 -4.03
C ILE A 225 0.72 6.68 -4.36
N LYS A 226 1.75 6.06 -4.93
CA LYS A 226 1.74 4.61 -5.21
C LYS A 226 1.69 3.78 -3.94
N VAL A 227 2.43 4.17 -2.89
CA VAL A 227 2.37 3.54 -1.55
C VAL A 227 0.95 3.61 -0.99
N LYS A 228 0.31 4.79 -1.06
CA LYS A 228 -1.09 4.97 -0.64
C LYS A 228 -2.02 4.00 -1.36
N GLY A 229 -2.01 4.00 -2.70
CA GLY A 229 -2.88 3.12 -3.50
C GLY A 229 -2.64 1.63 -3.22
N THR A 230 -1.38 1.22 -2.98
CA THR A 230 -1.05 -0.15 -2.61
C THR A 230 -1.67 -0.53 -1.26
N ARG A 231 -1.48 0.31 -0.22
CA ARG A 231 -2.02 0.07 1.12
C ARG A 231 -3.55 0.12 1.16
N GLU A 232 -4.19 1.02 0.43
CA GLU A 232 -5.65 1.08 0.32
C GLU A 232 -6.20 -0.19 -0.35
N LYS A 233 -5.53 -0.68 -1.39
CA LYS A 233 -5.93 -1.92 -2.07
C LYS A 233 -5.72 -3.15 -1.17
N GLN A 234 -4.65 -3.20 -0.38
CA GLN A 234 -4.44 -4.24 0.64
C GLN A 234 -5.54 -4.20 1.72
N GLY A 235 -6.00 -3.02 2.12
CA GLY A 235 -7.07 -2.86 3.11
C GLY A 235 -8.47 -3.22 2.61
N SER A 236 -8.70 -3.32 1.30
CA SER A 236 -10.04 -3.62 0.74
C SER A 236 -10.60 -4.97 1.16
N VAL A 237 -9.74 -5.94 1.49
CA VAL A 237 -10.15 -7.29 1.91
C VAL A 237 -10.99 -7.27 3.20
N TYR A 238 -10.70 -6.36 4.12
CA TYR A 238 -11.46 -6.22 5.38
C TYR A 238 -12.87 -5.68 5.13
N VAL A 239 -13.02 -4.78 4.16
CA VAL A 239 -14.34 -4.26 3.74
C VAL A 239 -15.18 -5.37 3.11
N ILE A 240 -14.55 -6.25 2.31
CA ILE A 240 -15.22 -7.41 1.71
C ILE A 240 -15.72 -8.37 2.79
N VAL A 241 -14.88 -8.66 3.80
CA VAL A 241 -15.28 -9.48 4.95
C VAL A 241 -16.47 -8.85 5.68
N LYS A 242 -16.39 -7.54 6.00
CA LYS A 242 -17.48 -6.82 6.66
C LYS A 242 -18.79 -6.95 5.88
N GLN A 243 -18.76 -6.60 4.60
CA GLN A 243 -19.97 -6.62 3.77
C GLN A 243 -20.60 -8.02 3.68
N SER A 244 -19.78 -9.07 3.58
CA SER A 244 -20.25 -10.45 3.52
C SER A 244 -20.85 -10.90 4.85
N LEU A 245 -20.15 -10.68 5.96
CA LEU A 245 -20.62 -11.13 7.28
C LEU A 245 -21.87 -10.37 7.75
N ILE A 246 -21.94 -9.06 7.51
CA ILE A 246 -23.12 -8.25 7.86
C ILE A 246 -24.34 -8.66 7.01
N ALA A 247 -24.17 -8.92 5.72
CA ALA A 247 -25.26 -9.44 4.89
C ALA A 247 -25.77 -10.80 5.41
N TYR A 248 -24.87 -11.70 5.84
CA TYR A 248 -25.22 -12.96 6.46
C TYR A 248 -25.97 -12.78 7.77
N MET A 249 -25.53 -11.90 8.65
CA MET A 249 -26.23 -11.57 9.91
C MET A 249 -27.63 -11.00 9.69
N ASN A 250 -27.84 -10.29 8.59
CA ASN A 250 -29.15 -9.77 8.18
C ASN A 250 -30.03 -10.84 7.52
N GLY A 251 -29.64 -12.11 7.56
CA GLY A 251 -30.44 -13.25 7.08
C GLY A 251 -30.20 -13.66 5.63
N ALA A 252 -29.22 -13.07 4.95
CA ALA A 252 -28.87 -13.51 3.61
C ALA A 252 -28.29 -14.93 3.63
N LEU A 253 -28.63 -15.72 2.60
CA LEU A 253 -27.97 -17.02 2.38
C LEU A 253 -26.48 -16.81 2.07
N PRO A 254 -25.59 -17.76 2.42
CA PRO A 254 -24.16 -17.64 2.16
C PRO A 254 -23.81 -17.18 0.73
N GLN A 255 -24.48 -17.73 -0.30
CA GLN A 255 -24.26 -17.33 -1.70
C GLN A 255 -24.62 -15.86 -1.96
N VAL A 256 -25.70 -15.36 -1.34
CA VAL A 256 -26.11 -13.95 -1.47
C VAL A 256 -25.19 -13.05 -0.66
N ALA A 257 -24.79 -13.50 0.52
CA ALA A 257 -23.89 -12.74 1.40
C ALA A 257 -22.53 -12.48 0.76
N ILE A 258 -21.93 -13.48 0.08
CA ILE A 258 -20.67 -13.26 -0.64
C ILE A 258 -20.81 -12.32 -1.85
N GLU A 259 -22.01 -12.20 -2.46
CA GLU A 259 -22.26 -11.22 -3.51
C GLU A 259 -22.15 -9.77 -3.01
N HIS A 260 -22.56 -9.50 -1.77
CA HIS A 260 -22.30 -8.19 -1.15
C HIS A 260 -20.80 -7.90 -1.07
N GLY A 261 -19.97 -8.85 -0.61
CA GLY A 261 -18.53 -8.72 -0.61
C GLY A 261 -17.93 -8.58 -2.01
N ARG A 262 -18.37 -9.39 -2.96
CA ARG A 262 -17.91 -9.33 -4.36
C ARG A 262 -18.16 -7.96 -4.99
N LYS A 263 -19.30 -7.35 -4.73
CA LYS A 263 -19.63 -5.99 -5.23
C LYS A 263 -18.74 -4.90 -4.64
N GLY A 264 -18.15 -5.13 -3.46
CA GLY A 264 -17.15 -4.26 -2.87
C GLY A 264 -15.77 -4.29 -3.55
N ILE A 265 -15.51 -5.27 -4.43
CA ILE A 265 -14.27 -5.38 -5.20
C ILE A 265 -14.31 -4.43 -6.40
N ALA A 266 -13.21 -3.71 -6.66
CA ALA A 266 -13.06 -2.86 -7.83
C ALA A 266 -13.30 -3.65 -9.13
N SER A 267 -14.02 -3.06 -10.10
CA SER A 267 -14.48 -3.75 -11.31
C SER A 267 -13.38 -4.47 -12.09
N ALA A 268 -12.17 -3.89 -12.11
CA ALA A 268 -11.02 -4.47 -12.83
C ALA A 268 -10.51 -5.79 -12.22
N ASP A 269 -10.68 -5.98 -10.89
CA ASP A 269 -10.18 -7.15 -10.18
C ASP A 269 -11.33 -8.08 -9.71
N ARG A 270 -12.58 -7.68 -9.96
CA ARG A 270 -13.77 -8.40 -9.49
C ARG A 270 -13.94 -9.73 -10.21
N PRO A 271 -14.00 -10.87 -9.50
CA PRO A 271 -14.39 -12.15 -10.08
C PRO A 271 -15.80 -12.09 -10.69
N THR A 272 -16.08 -12.87 -11.72
CA THR A 272 -17.45 -13.05 -12.25
C THR A 272 -18.30 -13.87 -11.26
N ILE A 273 -19.62 -13.87 -11.48
CA ILE A 273 -20.54 -14.69 -10.68
C ILE A 273 -20.19 -16.17 -10.89
N ASP A 274 -20.00 -16.59 -12.13
CA ASP A 274 -19.70 -17.98 -12.49
C ASP A 274 -18.40 -18.49 -11.84
N GLU A 275 -17.36 -17.65 -11.78
CA GLU A 275 -16.10 -18.00 -11.09
C GLU A 275 -16.33 -18.20 -9.59
N VAL A 276 -17.15 -17.35 -8.96
CA VAL A 276 -17.47 -17.49 -7.53
C VAL A 276 -18.33 -18.73 -7.30
N GLU A 277 -19.31 -19.01 -8.15
CA GLU A 277 -20.13 -20.22 -8.06
C GLU A 277 -19.28 -21.48 -8.22
N SER A 278 -18.39 -21.50 -9.21
CA SER A 278 -17.47 -22.64 -9.43
C SER A 278 -16.52 -22.87 -8.23
N ALA A 279 -16.13 -21.81 -7.53
CA ALA A 279 -15.25 -21.92 -6.36
C ALA A 279 -15.99 -22.28 -5.06
N THR A 280 -17.32 -22.06 -4.98
CA THR A 280 -18.09 -22.19 -3.74
C THR A 280 -19.05 -23.38 -3.74
N VAL A 281 -19.51 -23.85 -4.92
CA VAL A 281 -20.44 -24.96 -5.05
C VAL A 281 -19.69 -26.26 -5.41
N PRO A 282 -19.63 -27.26 -4.50
CA PRO A 282 -19.05 -28.56 -4.84
C PRO A 282 -19.77 -29.18 -6.04
N GLY A 283 -19.06 -29.41 -7.14
CA GLY A 283 -19.61 -30.02 -8.37
C GLY A 283 -20.04 -29.02 -9.46
N ALA A 284 -19.90 -27.72 -9.29
CA ALA A 284 -20.16 -26.76 -10.36
C ALA A 284 -19.18 -26.91 -11.54
N ALA A 285 -17.92 -27.21 -11.26
CA ALA A 285 -16.91 -27.50 -12.28
C ALA A 285 -17.26 -28.72 -13.17
N ALA A 286 -18.08 -29.65 -12.68
CA ALA A 286 -18.54 -30.82 -13.45
C ALA A 286 -19.72 -30.50 -14.40
N ARG A 287 -20.41 -29.38 -14.21
CA ARG A 287 -21.55 -28.95 -15.05
C ARG A 287 -21.14 -28.14 -16.28
N GLU A 288 -19.96 -27.48 -16.24
CA GLU A 288 -19.41 -26.79 -17.41
C GLU A 288 -18.70 -27.72 -18.41
N ALA A 289 -18.36 -28.97 -17.98
CA ALA A 289 -17.70 -29.96 -18.83
C ALA A 289 -18.66 -30.94 -19.51
N ALA A 290 -19.96 -30.82 -19.28
CA ALA A 290 -21.02 -31.66 -19.87
C ALA A 290 -21.92 -30.84 -20.79
#